data_bdd38a5d9e0cec21c5ed2c3b876adb6a
#
_entry.id   bdd38a5d9e0cec21c5ed2c3b876adb6a
#
_cell.length_a   1.000
_cell.length_b   1.000
_cell.length_c   1.000
_cell.angle_alpha   90.00
_cell.angle_beta   90.00
_cell.angle_gamma   90.00
#
_symmetry.space_group_name_H-M   'P 1'
#
loop_
_entity.id
_entity.type
_entity.pdbx_description
1 polymer ?
#
loop_
_entity_poly.entity_id
_entity_poly.type
_entity_poly.pdbx_seq_one_letter_code
_entity_poly.pdbx_strand_id
1 'polypeptide(L)'
;AFSSVIKKISNHLKQGAIVTDVGSVKKSLVKISQKILSKEVDFIPGHPIAGTENSGPESGFKGLFKDGYCILTPSALARKESVEVVIKMWNLVGMKVDIMDPEYHDLVLAITSHIPHIIAYSIVGTVSNLEKSIKTEVIKYAASGFKDFTRIAASDPVMWRDIMLSNKHSILKMLK
;
A
#
# COMPACT_ATOMS: atom_id res chain seq x y z
N ALA A 1 -10.41 1.89 -7.89
CA ALA A 1 -10.16 0.60 -8.56
C ALA A 1 -10.75 -0.58 -7.78
N PHE A 2 -10.42 -0.82 -6.49
CA PHE A 2 -10.84 -2.00 -5.72
C PHE A 2 -12.36 -2.24 -5.73
N SER A 3 -13.18 -1.23 -5.38
CA SER A 3 -14.65 -1.37 -5.33
C SER A 3 -15.26 -1.79 -6.67
N SER A 4 -14.71 -1.31 -7.78
CA SER A 4 -15.18 -1.70 -9.12
C SER A 4 -14.82 -3.14 -9.45
N VAL A 5 -13.62 -3.57 -9.13
CA VAL A 5 -13.15 -4.95 -9.37
C VAL A 5 -13.93 -5.95 -8.54
N ILE A 6 -14.03 -5.70 -7.21
CA ILE A 6 -14.70 -6.63 -6.31
C ILE A 6 -16.19 -6.81 -6.66
N LYS A 7 -16.87 -5.74 -7.11
CA LYS A 7 -18.26 -5.82 -7.61
C LYS A 7 -18.39 -6.69 -8.86
N LYS A 8 -17.42 -6.60 -9.78
CA LYS A 8 -17.46 -7.39 -11.01
C LYS A 8 -17.26 -8.88 -10.75
N ILE A 9 -16.37 -9.23 -9.83
CA ILE A 9 -16.06 -10.65 -9.56
C ILE A 9 -17.01 -11.29 -8.56
N SER A 10 -17.69 -10.52 -7.70
CA SER A 10 -18.48 -11.05 -6.57
C SER A 10 -19.52 -12.10 -6.98
N ASN A 11 -20.20 -11.89 -8.11
CA ASN A 11 -21.22 -12.81 -8.60
C ASN A 11 -20.67 -14.08 -9.28
N HIS A 12 -19.36 -14.14 -9.48
CA HIS A 12 -18.66 -15.27 -10.13
C HIS A 12 -17.84 -16.11 -9.14
N LEU A 13 -17.79 -15.67 -7.87
CA LEU A 13 -17.05 -16.39 -6.85
C LEU A 13 -17.84 -17.61 -6.36
N LYS A 14 -17.17 -18.75 -6.30
CA LYS A 14 -17.74 -19.98 -5.75
C LYS A 14 -17.82 -19.90 -4.24
N GLN A 15 -18.75 -20.64 -3.64
CA GLN A 15 -18.74 -20.91 -2.20
C GLN A 15 -17.38 -21.42 -1.76
N GLY A 16 -16.87 -20.87 -0.67
CA GLY A 16 -15.55 -21.21 -0.15
C GLY A 16 -14.37 -20.54 -0.85
N ALA A 17 -14.61 -19.67 -1.84
CA ALA A 17 -13.53 -18.92 -2.47
C ALA A 17 -12.80 -18.02 -1.47
N ILE A 18 -11.50 -17.87 -1.67
CA ILE A 18 -10.64 -16.95 -0.92
C ILE A 18 -10.25 -15.81 -1.85
N VAL A 19 -10.54 -14.59 -1.43
CA VAL A 19 -10.13 -13.37 -2.12
C VAL A 19 -9.07 -12.67 -1.29
N THR A 20 -7.98 -12.27 -1.90
CA THR A 20 -6.94 -11.45 -1.28
C THR A 20 -6.63 -10.24 -2.16
N ASP A 21 -5.97 -9.23 -1.61
CA ASP A 21 -5.50 -8.04 -2.31
C ASP A 21 -4.06 -7.71 -1.96
N VAL A 22 -3.48 -6.74 -2.65
CA VAL A 22 -2.11 -6.26 -2.43
C VAL A 22 -2.07 -4.74 -2.22
N GLY A 23 -3.19 -4.14 -1.86
CA GLY A 23 -3.31 -2.69 -1.72
C GLY A 23 -2.57 -2.14 -0.49
N SER A 24 -2.23 -0.85 -0.54
CA SER A 24 -1.47 -0.17 0.51
C SER A 24 -2.31 0.29 1.71
N VAL A 25 -3.66 0.25 1.63
CA VAL A 25 -4.59 0.65 2.70
C VAL A 25 -5.56 -0.49 2.95
N LYS A 26 -5.83 -0.83 4.21
CA LYS A 26 -6.62 -2.02 4.57
C LYS A 26 -8.02 -1.70 5.09
N LYS A 27 -8.18 -0.74 5.99
CA LYS A 27 -9.46 -0.45 6.66
C LYS A 27 -10.61 -0.19 5.68
N SER A 28 -10.34 0.61 4.64
CA SER A 28 -11.35 0.92 3.62
C SER A 28 -11.73 -0.30 2.78
N LEU A 29 -10.76 -1.16 2.43
CA LEU A 29 -10.98 -2.36 1.62
C LEU A 29 -11.80 -3.40 2.38
N VAL A 30 -11.52 -3.61 3.66
CA VAL A 30 -12.32 -4.49 4.54
C VAL A 30 -13.78 -4.05 4.56
N LYS A 31 -14.03 -2.74 4.78
CA LYS A 31 -15.40 -2.21 4.79
C LYS A 31 -16.14 -2.37 3.47
N ILE A 32 -15.43 -2.24 2.34
CA ILE A 32 -16.01 -2.41 1.00
C ILE A 32 -16.32 -3.88 0.75
N SER A 33 -15.38 -4.78 1.03
CA SER A 33 -15.56 -6.23 0.80
C SER A 33 -16.71 -6.80 1.62
N GLN A 34 -16.85 -6.43 2.90
CA GLN A 34 -17.94 -6.84 3.76
C GLN A 34 -19.34 -6.48 3.23
N LYS A 35 -19.45 -5.41 2.44
CA LYS A 35 -20.71 -4.97 1.83
C LYS A 35 -21.04 -5.68 0.52
N ILE A 36 -20.05 -6.26 -0.13
CA ILE A 36 -20.17 -6.75 -1.51
C ILE A 36 -20.07 -8.27 -1.56
N LEU A 37 -19.16 -8.86 -0.79
CA LEU A 37 -18.93 -10.29 -0.83
C LEU A 37 -19.98 -11.06 -0.02
N SER A 38 -20.35 -12.24 -0.53
CA SER A 38 -21.13 -13.23 0.20
C SER A 38 -20.40 -13.67 1.47
N LYS A 39 -21.14 -14.04 2.52
CA LYS A 39 -20.61 -14.63 3.76
C LYS A 39 -19.88 -15.97 3.54
N GLU A 40 -20.08 -16.59 2.40
CA GLU A 40 -19.44 -17.85 2.02
C GLU A 40 -18.06 -17.67 1.36
N VAL A 41 -17.64 -16.40 1.15
CA VAL A 41 -16.37 -16.01 0.55
C VAL A 41 -15.52 -15.33 1.61
N ASP A 42 -14.30 -15.81 1.85
CA ASP A 42 -13.35 -15.13 2.72
C ASP A 42 -12.59 -14.05 1.99
N PHE A 43 -12.54 -12.88 2.59
CA PHE A 43 -11.62 -11.83 2.17
C PHE A 43 -10.47 -11.74 3.18
N ILE A 44 -9.27 -12.09 2.73
CA ILE A 44 -8.03 -12.04 3.51
C ILE A 44 -7.18 -10.91 2.95
N PRO A 45 -7.34 -9.68 3.46
CA PRO A 45 -6.60 -8.53 2.96
C PRO A 45 -5.10 -8.70 3.20
N GLY A 46 -4.30 -8.38 2.18
CA GLY A 46 -2.84 -8.44 2.24
C GLY A 46 -2.20 -7.12 1.79
N HIS A 47 -1.02 -6.86 2.32
CA HIS A 47 -0.16 -5.77 1.88
C HIS A 47 1.29 -6.24 1.87
N PRO A 48 1.82 -6.69 0.73
CA PRO A 48 3.24 -6.95 0.60
C PRO A 48 4.01 -5.63 0.67
N ILE A 49 4.91 -5.53 1.64
CA ILE A 49 5.81 -4.38 1.79
C ILE A 49 6.99 -4.61 0.83
N ALA A 50 6.72 -4.37 -0.43
CA ALA A 50 7.65 -4.55 -1.54
C ALA A 50 7.32 -3.56 -2.65
N GLY A 51 8.29 -3.31 -3.52
CA GLY A 51 8.16 -2.40 -4.65
C GLY A 51 9.30 -1.43 -4.75
N THR A 52 9.32 -0.71 -5.84
CA THR A 52 10.24 0.39 -6.13
C THR A 52 9.43 1.65 -6.44
N GLU A 53 10.10 2.75 -6.70
CA GLU A 53 9.48 3.99 -7.20
C GLU A 53 8.88 3.83 -8.60
N ASN A 54 9.24 2.77 -9.33
CA ASN A 54 8.71 2.50 -10.67
C ASN A 54 7.37 1.77 -10.62
N SER A 55 6.50 2.04 -11.58
CA SER A 55 5.17 1.46 -11.70
C SER A 55 5.06 0.52 -12.90
N GLY A 56 4.06 -0.36 -12.85
CA GLY A 56 3.71 -1.28 -13.94
C GLY A 56 4.39 -2.65 -13.87
N PRO A 57 3.91 -3.60 -14.68
CA PRO A 57 4.41 -4.98 -14.65
C PRO A 57 5.88 -5.12 -15.05
N GLU A 58 6.38 -4.21 -15.88
CA GLU A 58 7.78 -4.17 -16.33
C GLU A 58 8.77 -3.87 -15.20
N SER A 59 8.27 -3.32 -14.07
CA SER A 59 9.09 -3.04 -12.88
C SER A 59 9.24 -4.26 -11.96
N GLY A 60 8.59 -5.38 -12.32
CA GLY A 60 8.74 -6.64 -11.61
C GLY A 60 10.07 -7.31 -11.88
N PHE A 61 10.69 -7.89 -10.86
CA PHE A 61 11.94 -8.63 -10.99
C PHE A 61 11.94 -9.88 -10.10
N LYS A 62 12.80 -10.85 -10.48
CA LYS A 62 12.99 -12.06 -9.70
C LYS A 62 13.51 -11.72 -8.31
N GLY A 63 12.80 -12.16 -7.27
CA GLY A 63 13.17 -11.92 -5.88
C GLY A 63 12.58 -10.65 -5.26
N LEU A 64 11.65 -9.94 -5.94
CA LEU A 64 10.96 -8.77 -5.41
C LEU A 64 10.40 -8.97 -4.00
N PHE A 65 9.92 -10.16 -3.71
CA PHE A 65 9.28 -10.52 -2.43
C PHE A 65 10.23 -11.20 -1.44
N LYS A 66 11.44 -11.56 -1.87
CA LYS A 66 12.38 -12.34 -1.05
C LYS A 66 12.78 -11.56 0.20
N ASP A 67 12.65 -12.22 1.36
CA ASP A 67 12.98 -11.71 2.69
C ASP A 67 12.16 -10.47 3.13
N GLY A 68 11.17 -10.04 2.32
CA GLY A 68 10.25 -8.97 2.65
C GLY A 68 9.14 -9.40 3.61
N TYR A 69 8.30 -8.45 4.01
CA TYR A 69 7.13 -8.69 4.84
C TYR A 69 5.84 -8.55 4.04
N CYS A 70 4.87 -9.43 4.30
CA CYS A 70 3.48 -9.24 3.90
C CYS A 70 2.61 -9.12 5.14
N ILE A 71 1.87 -8.03 5.26
CA ILE A 71 0.95 -7.81 6.38
C ILE A 71 -0.44 -8.27 5.95
N LEU A 72 -1.00 -9.24 6.70
CA LEU A 72 -2.38 -9.67 6.51
C LEU A 72 -3.26 -9.05 7.59
N THR A 73 -4.48 -8.66 7.19
CA THR A 73 -5.45 -8.07 8.12
C THR A 73 -6.81 -8.79 8.03
N PRO A 74 -6.86 -10.11 8.34
CA PRO A 74 -8.08 -10.89 8.25
C PRO A 74 -9.12 -10.41 9.26
N SER A 75 -10.39 -10.54 8.90
CA SER A 75 -11.49 -10.36 9.85
C SER A 75 -11.46 -11.45 10.91
N ALA A 76 -11.94 -11.15 12.12
CA ALA A 76 -12.14 -12.15 13.18
C ALA A 76 -13.13 -13.28 12.77
N LEU A 77 -13.94 -13.04 11.75
CA LEU A 77 -14.89 -14.01 11.19
C LEU A 77 -14.29 -14.84 10.03
N ALA A 78 -13.09 -14.54 9.57
CA ALA A 78 -12.43 -15.30 8.51
C ALA A 78 -12.10 -16.70 8.98
N ARG A 79 -12.30 -17.69 8.10
CA ARG A 79 -11.94 -19.07 8.42
C ARG A 79 -10.42 -19.20 8.58
N LYS A 80 -9.99 -19.91 9.61
CA LYS A 80 -8.55 -20.10 9.90
C LYS A 80 -7.83 -20.75 8.72
N GLU A 81 -8.45 -21.73 8.10
CA GLU A 81 -7.91 -22.44 6.94
C GLU A 81 -7.66 -21.48 5.75
N SER A 82 -8.54 -20.53 5.54
CA SER A 82 -8.39 -19.52 4.48
C SER A 82 -7.22 -18.56 4.77
N VAL A 83 -7.04 -18.19 6.02
CA VAL A 83 -5.89 -17.37 6.44
C VAL A 83 -4.58 -18.14 6.23
N GLU A 84 -4.54 -19.42 6.63
CA GLU A 84 -3.37 -20.29 6.46
C GLU A 84 -2.98 -20.49 4.98
N VAL A 85 -3.98 -20.60 4.09
CA VAL A 85 -3.73 -20.69 2.63
C VAL A 85 -3.01 -19.44 2.13
N VAL A 86 -3.46 -18.26 2.54
CA VAL A 86 -2.84 -16.99 2.12
C VAL A 86 -1.45 -16.81 2.76
N ILE A 87 -1.27 -17.21 4.02
CA ILE A 87 0.06 -17.23 4.67
C ILE A 87 1.02 -18.14 3.88
N LYS A 88 0.61 -19.36 3.56
CA LYS A 88 1.43 -20.30 2.78
C LYS A 88 1.80 -19.72 1.42
N MET A 89 0.85 -19.07 0.73
CA MET A 89 1.10 -18.44 -0.56
C MET A 89 2.23 -17.39 -0.46
N TRP A 90 2.17 -16.50 0.53
CA TRP A 90 3.19 -15.46 0.69
C TRP A 90 4.55 -16.01 1.14
N ASN A 91 4.54 -17.02 2.01
CA ASN A 91 5.76 -17.72 2.42
C ASN A 91 6.46 -18.43 1.23
N LEU A 92 5.68 -19.02 0.31
CA LEU A 92 6.22 -19.67 -0.89
C LEU A 92 6.95 -18.71 -1.83
N VAL A 93 6.55 -17.44 -1.88
CA VAL A 93 7.26 -16.42 -2.66
C VAL A 93 8.38 -15.72 -1.87
N GLY A 94 8.65 -16.18 -0.65
CA GLY A 94 9.79 -15.74 0.16
C GLY A 94 9.51 -14.60 1.14
N MET A 95 8.25 -14.25 1.37
CA MET A 95 7.89 -13.22 2.36
C MET A 95 7.69 -13.81 3.76
N LYS A 96 7.96 -12.99 4.77
CA LYS A 96 7.53 -13.22 6.16
C LYS A 96 6.14 -12.62 6.33
N VAL A 97 5.23 -13.35 6.98
CA VAL A 97 3.85 -12.89 7.15
C VAL A 97 3.60 -12.44 8.58
N ASP A 98 3.13 -11.20 8.73
CA ASP A 98 2.61 -10.66 9.98
C ASP A 98 1.10 -10.47 9.88
N ILE A 99 0.39 -10.61 11.02
CA ILE A 99 -1.04 -10.38 11.12
C ILE A 99 -1.28 -9.21 12.06
N MET A 100 -2.12 -8.26 11.63
CA MET A 100 -2.52 -7.14 12.48
C MET A 100 -3.95 -6.66 12.16
N ASP A 101 -4.48 -5.84 13.04
CA ASP A 101 -5.77 -5.16 12.81
C ASP A 101 -5.67 -4.17 11.62
N PRO A 102 -6.70 -4.06 10.76
CA PRO A 102 -6.65 -3.18 9.59
C PRO A 102 -6.53 -1.69 9.94
N GLU A 103 -7.07 -1.22 11.08
CA GLU A 103 -6.89 0.16 11.52
C GLU A 103 -5.49 0.41 12.03
N TYR A 104 -4.94 -0.54 12.80
CA TYR A 104 -3.57 -0.47 13.29
C TYR A 104 -2.57 -0.50 12.12
N HIS A 105 -2.78 -1.36 11.12
CA HIS A 105 -2.02 -1.36 9.87
C HIS A 105 -1.98 0.05 9.24
N ASP A 106 -3.15 0.65 9.05
CA ASP A 106 -3.25 1.96 8.38
C ASP A 106 -2.57 3.08 9.20
N LEU A 107 -2.53 2.98 10.54
CA LEU A 107 -1.78 3.89 11.41
C LEU A 107 -0.26 3.69 11.26
N VAL A 108 0.22 2.46 11.30
CA VAL A 108 1.65 2.14 11.12
C VAL A 108 2.14 2.65 9.76
N LEU A 109 1.41 2.34 8.69
CA LEU A 109 1.77 2.74 7.33
C LEU A 109 1.63 4.27 7.11
N ALA A 110 0.77 4.96 7.87
CA ALA A 110 0.73 6.42 7.86
C ALA A 110 2.09 7.01 8.23
N ILE A 111 2.76 6.48 9.29
CA ILE A 111 4.06 6.96 9.76
C ILE A 111 5.20 6.45 8.89
N THR A 112 5.22 5.17 8.58
CA THR A 112 6.40 4.54 7.96
C THR A 112 6.48 4.76 6.46
N SER A 113 5.37 5.13 5.81
CA SER A 113 5.28 5.24 4.35
C SER A 113 4.57 6.50 3.87
N HIS A 114 3.33 6.76 4.30
CA HIS A 114 2.50 7.79 3.68
C HIS A 114 2.98 9.21 3.98
N ILE A 115 3.32 9.51 5.24
CA ILE A 115 3.86 10.82 5.64
C ILE A 115 5.22 11.10 4.99
N PRO A 116 6.19 10.17 4.96
CA PRO A 116 7.41 10.35 4.18
C PRO A 116 7.19 10.75 2.73
N HIS A 117 6.21 10.14 2.04
CA HIS A 117 5.87 10.51 0.66
C HIS A 117 5.23 11.91 0.58
N ILE A 118 4.35 12.30 1.52
CA ILE A 118 3.80 13.65 1.58
C ILE A 118 4.91 14.68 1.70
N ILE A 119 5.87 14.43 2.59
CA ILE A 119 7.03 15.32 2.80
C ILE A 119 7.87 15.39 1.53
N ALA A 120 8.15 14.25 0.90
CA ALA A 120 8.94 14.19 -0.33
C ALA A 120 8.27 14.99 -1.47
N TYR A 121 6.99 14.77 -1.71
CA TYR A 121 6.24 15.55 -2.70
C TYR A 121 6.19 17.05 -2.37
N SER A 122 6.05 17.41 -1.09
CA SER A 122 6.03 18.80 -0.67
C SER A 122 7.37 19.51 -0.92
N ILE A 123 8.48 18.84 -0.59
CA ILE A 123 9.84 19.38 -0.82
C ILE A 123 10.08 19.56 -2.32
N VAL A 124 9.83 18.55 -3.13
CA VAL A 124 10.05 18.61 -4.58
C VAL A 124 9.13 19.64 -5.25
N GLY A 125 7.86 19.70 -4.83
CA GLY A 125 6.91 20.71 -5.29
C GLY A 125 7.35 22.13 -4.97
N THR A 126 7.89 22.36 -3.76
CA THR A 126 8.45 23.66 -3.37
C THR A 126 9.62 24.05 -4.29
N VAL A 127 10.58 23.16 -4.50
CA VAL A 127 11.74 23.43 -5.37
C VAL A 127 11.31 23.66 -6.82
N SER A 128 10.28 22.96 -7.29
CA SER A 128 9.76 23.12 -8.64
C SER A 128 9.21 24.53 -8.91
N ASN A 129 8.70 25.19 -7.86
CA ASN A 129 8.12 26.54 -7.93
C ASN A 129 9.13 27.66 -7.65
N LEU A 130 10.40 27.36 -7.37
CA LEU A 130 11.43 28.37 -7.15
C LEU A 130 11.85 29.04 -8.46
N GLU A 131 12.34 30.28 -8.34
CA GLU A 131 13.01 30.98 -9.43
C GLU A 131 14.21 30.18 -9.96
N LYS A 132 14.50 30.32 -11.25
CA LYS A 132 15.53 29.51 -11.95
C LYS A 132 16.90 29.61 -11.29
N SER A 133 17.30 30.80 -10.82
CA SER A 133 18.57 31.04 -10.12
C SER A 133 18.67 30.21 -8.83
N ILE A 134 17.66 30.32 -7.96
CA ILE A 134 17.61 29.60 -6.68
C ILE A 134 17.53 28.08 -6.92
N LYS A 135 16.72 27.65 -7.88
CA LYS A 135 16.58 26.25 -8.25
C LYS A 135 17.91 25.64 -8.69
N THR A 136 18.72 26.37 -9.45
CA THR A 136 20.06 25.93 -9.88
C THR A 136 20.98 25.71 -8.65
N GLU A 137 20.99 26.64 -7.69
CA GLU A 137 21.79 26.52 -6.50
C GLU A 137 21.31 25.38 -5.59
N VAL A 138 20.00 25.18 -5.44
CA VAL A 138 19.43 24.03 -4.68
C VAL A 138 19.90 22.72 -5.28
N ILE A 139 19.84 22.57 -6.61
CA ILE A 139 20.29 21.34 -7.28
C ILE A 139 21.80 21.15 -7.13
N LYS A 140 22.58 22.19 -7.28
CA LYS A 140 24.04 22.16 -7.15
C LYS A 140 24.52 21.71 -5.76
N TYR A 141 23.84 22.16 -4.72
CA TYR A 141 24.18 21.82 -3.33
C TYR A 141 23.37 20.66 -2.75
N ALA A 142 22.58 19.97 -3.60
CA ALA A 142 21.79 18.82 -3.19
C ALA A 142 22.69 17.66 -2.74
N ALA A 143 22.67 17.36 -1.45
CA ALA A 143 23.36 16.22 -0.84
C ALA A 143 22.44 14.96 -0.83
N SER A 144 22.91 13.88 -0.18
CA SER A 144 22.21 12.58 -0.14
C SER A 144 20.76 12.68 0.35
N GLY A 145 20.51 13.45 1.42
CA GLY A 145 19.15 13.59 1.96
C GLY A 145 18.16 14.15 0.93
N PHE A 146 18.53 15.21 0.19
CA PHE A 146 17.66 15.73 -0.86
C PHE A 146 17.45 14.74 -2.00
N LYS A 147 18.50 13.98 -2.37
CA LYS A 147 18.41 12.92 -3.40
C LYS A 147 17.43 11.83 -2.98
N ASP A 148 17.41 11.43 -1.72
CA ASP A 148 16.45 10.45 -1.21
C ASP A 148 15.01 10.96 -1.31
N PHE A 149 14.74 12.22 -0.95
CA PHE A 149 13.41 12.80 -1.13
C PHE A 149 13.01 12.89 -2.60
N THR A 150 13.91 13.25 -3.51
CA THR A 150 13.60 13.28 -4.95
C THR A 150 13.33 11.90 -5.51
N ARG A 151 14.05 10.87 -5.06
CA ARG A 151 13.79 9.48 -5.42
C ARG A 151 12.41 9.02 -4.97
N ILE A 152 12.04 9.27 -3.70
CA ILE A 152 10.72 8.93 -3.16
C ILE A 152 9.62 9.67 -3.93
N ALA A 153 9.81 10.95 -4.25
CA ALA A 153 8.84 11.77 -4.99
C ALA A 153 8.75 11.44 -6.49
N ALA A 154 9.63 10.59 -7.02
CA ALA A 154 9.55 10.10 -8.39
C ALA A 154 8.48 9.01 -8.59
N SER A 155 7.87 8.53 -7.50
CA SER A 155 6.77 7.56 -7.52
C SER A 155 5.52 8.13 -8.21
N ASP A 156 4.63 7.24 -8.68
CA ASP A 156 3.38 7.63 -9.38
C ASP A 156 2.48 8.53 -8.51
N PRO A 157 2.25 9.79 -8.91
CA PRO A 157 1.51 10.75 -8.10
C PRO A 157 0.02 10.42 -8.00
N VAL A 158 -0.57 9.72 -8.98
CA VAL A 158 -1.98 9.33 -8.97
C VAL A 158 -2.20 8.21 -7.97
N MET A 159 -1.33 7.20 -7.97
CA MET A 159 -1.35 6.13 -6.99
C MET A 159 -1.21 6.69 -5.57
N TRP A 160 -0.24 7.54 -5.32
CA TRP A 160 -0.01 8.13 -4.00
C TRP A 160 -1.12 9.05 -3.54
N ARG A 161 -1.69 9.87 -4.44
CA ARG A 161 -2.90 10.64 -4.14
C ARG A 161 -4.02 9.74 -3.63
N ASP A 162 -4.27 8.62 -4.30
CA ASP A 162 -5.35 7.71 -3.95
C ASP A 162 -5.07 6.99 -2.62
N ILE A 163 -3.82 6.62 -2.35
CA ILE A 163 -3.38 6.07 -1.05
C ILE A 163 -3.62 7.10 0.07
N MET A 164 -3.15 8.33 -0.10
CA MET A 164 -3.27 9.40 0.89
C MET A 164 -4.74 9.73 1.20
N LEU A 165 -5.58 9.82 0.17
CA LEU A 165 -7.01 10.06 0.34
C LEU A 165 -7.70 8.90 1.05
N SER A 166 -7.33 7.67 0.73
CA SER A 166 -7.90 6.46 1.35
C SER A 166 -7.50 6.31 2.82
N ASN A 167 -6.28 6.75 3.19
CA ASN A 167 -5.77 6.72 4.57
C ASN A 167 -5.76 8.09 5.27
N LYS A 168 -6.51 9.06 4.75
CA LYS A 168 -6.52 10.46 5.24
C LYS A 168 -6.67 10.57 6.75
N HIS A 169 -7.56 9.76 7.34
CA HIS A 169 -7.85 9.82 8.78
C HIS A 169 -6.61 9.45 9.62
N SER A 170 -5.94 8.34 9.29
CA SER A 170 -4.73 7.90 10.01
C SER A 170 -3.59 8.89 9.82
N ILE A 171 -3.40 9.41 8.61
CA ILE A 171 -2.37 10.41 8.31
C ILE A 171 -2.59 11.66 9.16
N LEU A 172 -3.79 12.23 9.17
CA LEU A 172 -4.09 13.43 9.96
C LEU A 172 -3.97 13.19 11.48
N LYS A 173 -4.26 11.97 11.95
CA LYS A 173 -4.07 11.59 13.35
C LYS A 173 -2.59 11.58 13.74
N MET A 174 -1.72 11.14 12.83
CA MET A 174 -0.28 11.02 13.07
C MET A 174 0.50 12.32 12.85
N LEU A 175 -0.09 13.32 12.19
CA LEU A 175 0.50 14.64 12.00
C LEU A 175 0.22 15.63 13.15
N LYS A 176 -0.60 15.24 14.11
CA LYS A 176 -0.92 16.01 15.34
C LYS A 176 0.04 15.67 16.47
#